data_59f0410294782e89742c43e37ff59ee9
#
_entry.id   59f0410294782e89742c43e37ff59ee9
#
_cell.length_a   1.000
_cell.length_b   1.000
_cell.length_c   1.000
_cell.angle_alpha   90.00
_cell.angle_beta   90.00
_cell.angle_gamma   90.00
#
_symmetry.space_group_name_H-M   'P 1'
#
loop_
_entity.id
_entity.type
_entity.pdbx_description
1 polymer ?
#
loop_
_entity_poly.entity_id
_entity_poly.type
_entity_poly.pdbx_seq_one_letter_code
_entity_poly.pdbx_strand_id
1 'polypeptide(L)'
;MPHHSTPMTPAPTTLGGRLRAAPLAAVVLSTLLLTACGAPGGPAGSAAEVSPSASSDPSPTEAGAPTPRLVYTHDAGIAVLDAASLESVGSVEMSGFNRLNPAGDGRHVFVSTGDAFRLFDAGAWTEPHGDHSHHYVTDPKMTGLAFEASKAGHVVLHADKTVLFNDGSGKVESFKTSALPAAVEDGKLPATDTYVTPEAHHGVAVELADGKLLVTLGNEESRSGIAVLSAGKGQDRTEVVRNEDCPGVHGEAVAAGEAVVVGCENGMLIYKDGAITKVASPDAYGRLGNQAGSEKSPVILGDYKVDKAAKPERPTRISLVNTQTATMQLVDIGTSYSFRSLGRGPSGEALVLGTDGSLRVIDPLSGAITSTIPVVAAWEESATWQDPRPTLFVQGSTAFVTEPATSTIHAVDLKAGKVSKSAQLEHVPNELTGVTG
;
A
#
# COMPACT_ATOMS: atom_id res chain seq x y z
N MET A 1 -29.72 -34.51 -45.89
CA MET A 1 -28.62 -34.92 -46.81
C MET A 1 -27.33 -34.27 -46.32
N PRO A 2 -26.33 -35.05 -45.99
CA PRO A 2 -25.10 -34.57 -45.34
C PRO A 2 -24.03 -34.25 -46.38
N HIS A 3 -23.18 -33.29 -46.07
CA HIS A 3 -21.83 -33.24 -46.67
C HIS A 3 -20.77 -33.18 -45.57
N HIS A 4 -20.08 -34.28 -45.46
CA HIS A 4 -18.83 -34.46 -44.74
C HIS A 4 -17.69 -33.68 -45.44
N SER A 5 -16.82 -33.07 -44.68
CA SER A 5 -15.44 -32.83 -45.11
C SER A 5 -14.54 -32.93 -43.88
N THR A 6 -13.68 -33.92 -43.90
CA THR A 6 -12.68 -34.36 -42.94
C THR A 6 -11.40 -33.49 -42.99
N PRO A 7 -10.55 -33.50 -41.93
CA PRO A 7 -9.41 -32.60 -41.77
C PRO A 7 -8.14 -33.13 -42.42
N MET A 8 -7.26 -32.23 -42.81
CA MET A 8 -5.90 -32.55 -43.25
C MET A 8 -4.89 -32.07 -42.19
N THR A 9 -4.20 -33.01 -41.61
CA THR A 9 -2.94 -32.85 -40.86
C THR A 9 -1.77 -32.79 -41.86
N PRO A 10 -0.71 -32.07 -41.64
CA PRO A 10 0.61 -32.41 -42.13
C PRO A 10 1.57 -32.84 -41.02
N ALA A 11 2.33 -33.89 -41.33
CA ALA A 11 3.33 -34.58 -40.53
C ALA A 11 4.67 -33.80 -40.45
N PRO A 12 5.61 -34.28 -39.59
CA PRO A 12 6.80 -33.53 -39.19
C PRO A 12 7.99 -33.78 -40.13
N THR A 13 8.83 -32.77 -40.27
CA THR A 13 10.14 -32.89 -40.93
C THR A 13 11.25 -32.83 -39.88
N THR A 14 11.91 -33.93 -39.73
CA THR A 14 13.23 -34.12 -39.12
C THR A 14 14.34 -33.78 -40.12
N LEU A 15 15.41 -33.15 -39.67
CA LEU A 15 16.81 -33.28 -40.12
C LEU A 15 17.61 -32.31 -39.25
N GLY A 16 18.57 -32.65 -38.44
CA GLY A 16 19.70 -33.50 -38.74
C GLY A 16 20.97 -32.72 -38.43
N GLY A 17 21.52 -32.95 -37.27
CA GLY A 17 22.90 -33.01 -36.84
C GLY A 17 23.95 -32.05 -37.41
N ARG A 18 24.75 -31.49 -36.50
CA ARG A 18 26.22 -31.70 -36.46
C ARG A 18 26.81 -31.03 -35.22
N LEU A 19 27.37 -31.89 -34.39
CA LEU A 19 28.40 -31.54 -33.40
C LEU A 19 29.63 -30.96 -34.11
N ARG A 20 30.24 -29.95 -33.54
CA ARG A 20 31.68 -29.72 -33.67
C ARG A 20 32.25 -29.30 -32.31
N ALA A 21 33.32 -29.97 -31.98
CA ALA A 21 34.10 -29.98 -30.77
C ALA A 21 35.02 -28.74 -30.61
N ALA A 22 35.47 -28.56 -29.39
CA ALA A 22 36.39 -27.58 -28.87
C ALA A 22 37.80 -27.56 -29.57
N PRO A 23 38.66 -26.58 -29.28
CA PRO A 23 39.74 -26.99 -28.37
C PRO A 23 40.10 -26.04 -27.24
N LEU A 24 40.61 -26.63 -26.18
CA LEU A 24 41.37 -26.03 -25.11
C LEU A 24 42.62 -25.30 -25.65
N ALA A 25 42.94 -24.15 -25.08
CA ALA A 25 44.29 -23.59 -25.11
C ALA A 25 44.68 -23.20 -23.67
N ALA A 26 45.66 -23.93 -23.19
CA ALA A 26 46.44 -23.64 -21.99
C ALA A 26 47.52 -22.61 -22.33
N VAL A 27 47.72 -21.60 -21.47
CA VAL A 27 48.92 -20.73 -21.46
C VAL A 27 49.30 -20.44 -20.03
N VAL A 28 50.29 -21.11 -19.55
CA VAL A 28 51.68 -20.81 -19.14
C VAL A 28 51.83 -19.59 -18.21
N LEU A 29 52.18 -19.95 -17.00
CA LEU A 29 52.75 -19.17 -15.90
C LEU A 29 54.13 -18.66 -16.27
N SER A 30 54.41 -17.36 -16.09
CA SER A 30 55.77 -16.83 -16.14
C SER A 30 56.02 -15.97 -14.88
N THR A 31 56.72 -16.55 -13.96
CA THR A 31 57.38 -15.89 -12.82
C THR A 31 58.63 -15.14 -13.28
N LEU A 32 58.74 -13.88 -12.91
CA LEU A 32 60.01 -13.14 -12.97
C LEU A 32 60.32 -12.55 -11.61
N LEU A 33 61.25 -13.15 -10.93
CA LEU A 33 62.00 -12.63 -9.78
C LEU A 33 63.08 -11.67 -10.28
N LEU A 34 63.09 -10.47 -9.75
CA LEU A 34 64.25 -9.61 -9.83
C LEU A 34 64.56 -9.04 -8.44
N THR A 35 65.64 -9.52 -7.85
CA THR A 35 66.33 -8.98 -6.70
C THR A 35 67.21 -7.83 -7.13
N ALA A 36 67.18 -6.68 -6.41
CA ALA A 36 68.27 -5.74 -6.39
C ALA A 36 68.37 -5.05 -5.01
N CYS A 37 69.49 -5.23 -4.38
CA CYS A 37 69.96 -4.53 -3.16
C CYS A 37 70.35 -3.09 -3.44
N GLY A 38 70.18 -2.21 -2.44
CA GLY A 38 70.91 -0.93 -2.37
C GLY A 38 70.23 0.08 -1.44
N ALA A 39 70.75 0.30 -0.25
CA ALA A 39 70.46 1.36 0.72
C ALA A 39 71.30 2.64 0.43
N PRO A 40 71.19 3.80 1.18
CA PRO A 40 70.25 4.23 2.23
C PRO A 40 69.85 5.73 2.12
N GLY A 41 68.77 6.09 2.86
CA GLY A 41 68.73 7.45 3.52
C GLY A 41 67.83 8.50 2.90
N GLY A 42 66.66 8.74 3.57
CA GLY A 42 65.85 9.94 3.45
C GLY A 42 64.52 9.80 4.28
N PRO A 43 64.07 10.87 4.92
CA PRO A 43 63.11 10.77 6.01
C PRO A 43 61.70 10.36 5.53
N ALA A 44 61.07 9.52 6.36
CA ALA A 44 59.70 9.00 6.19
C ALA A 44 58.67 10.14 6.12
N GLY A 45 58.10 10.35 4.96
CA GLY A 45 56.81 11.01 4.80
C GLY A 45 55.69 10.06 5.22
N SER A 46 55.01 10.42 6.31
CA SER A 46 53.80 9.71 6.79
C SER A 46 52.75 9.73 5.68
N ALA A 47 52.47 8.56 5.08
CA ALA A 47 51.26 8.38 4.26
C ALA A 47 50.08 8.47 5.21
N ALA A 48 49.34 9.56 5.11
CA ALA A 48 48.04 9.64 5.76
C ALA A 48 47.14 8.58 5.13
N GLU A 49 46.79 7.55 5.91
CA GLU A 49 45.67 6.69 5.62
C GLU A 49 44.45 7.59 5.51
N VAL A 50 43.91 7.73 4.29
CA VAL A 50 42.60 8.31 4.07
C VAL A 50 41.59 7.25 4.56
N SER A 51 41.24 7.32 5.84
CA SER A 51 40.06 6.63 6.34
C SER A 51 38.89 7.10 5.50
N PRO A 52 38.04 6.17 4.99
CA PRO A 52 36.80 6.59 4.37
C PRO A 52 35.99 7.35 5.42
N SER A 53 35.71 8.62 5.15
CA SER A 53 34.81 9.43 5.97
C SER A 53 33.45 8.70 5.93
N ALA A 54 33.09 8.03 7.01
CA ALA A 54 31.71 7.60 7.23
C ALA A 54 30.91 8.90 7.22
N SER A 55 30.04 9.05 6.23
CA SER A 55 29.00 10.07 6.26
C SER A 55 28.10 9.71 7.43
N SER A 56 28.29 10.38 8.57
CA SER A 56 27.37 10.27 9.69
C SER A 56 26.05 10.85 9.22
N ASP A 57 24.98 10.05 9.25
CA ASP A 57 23.61 10.56 9.12
C ASP A 57 23.44 11.78 10.05
N PRO A 58 22.76 12.84 9.60
CA PRO A 58 22.54 13.99 10.44
C PRO A 58 21.79 13.54 11.71
N SER A 59 22.28 14.00 12.87
CA SER A 59 21.61 13.71 14.14
C SER A 59 20.20 14.30 14.13
N PRO A 60 19.20 13.57 14.68
CA PRO A 60 17.86 14.09 14.80
C PRO A 60 17.82 15.42 15.57
N THR A 61 16.93 16.30 15.18
CA THR A 61 16.66 17.57 15.87
C THR A 61 15.37 17.42 16.66
N GLU A 62 15.36 17.86 17.91
CA GLU A 62 14.13 17.89 18.73
C GLU A 62 13.19 19.02 18.27
N ALA A 63 11.92 18.69 18.08
CA ALA A 63 10.84 19.60 17.72
C ALA A 63 9.94 19.88 18.93
N GLY A 64 9.29 21.03 18.98
CA GLY A 64 8.42 21.43 20.08
C GLY A 64 7.04 20.76 20.10
N ALA A 65 6.68 20.01 19.04
CA ALA A 65 5.41 19.32 18.87
C ALA A 65 5.55 18.21 17.81
N PRO A 66 4.58 17.26 17.72
CA PRO A 66 4.51 16.33 16.61
C PRO A 66 4.59 17.05 15.26
N THR A 67 5.33 16.51 14.33
CA THR A 67 5.54 17.07 12.99
C THR A 67 5.02 16.11 11.94
N PRO A 68 3.70 16.11 11.66
CA PRO A 68 3.11 15.22 10.65
C PRO A 68 3.71 15.49 9.28
N ARG A 69 3.92 14.42 8.49
CA ARG A 69 4.48 14.51 7.15
C ARG A 69 3.59 13.81 6.14
N LEU A 70 3.57 14.35 4.93
CA LEU A 70 2.98 13.72 3.76
C LEU A 70 4.09 13.12 2.92
N VAL A 71 3.82 11.96 2.36
CA VAL A 71 4.74 11.23 1.49
C VAL A 71 4.02 10.96 0.17
N TYR A 72 4.61 11.40 -0.95
CA TYR A 72 4.06 11.12 -2.26
C TYR A 72 5.10 10.57 -3.22
N THR A 73 4.67 9.72 -4.15
CA THR A 73 5.52 9.22 -5.24
C THR A 73 5.41 10.09 -6.49
N HIS A 74 6.46 10.09 -7.28
CA HIS A 74 6.55 10.66 -8.62
C HIS A 74 7.45 9.76 -9.48
N ASP A 75 7.56 10.03 -10.78
CA ASP A 75 8.29 9.15 -11.72
C ASP A 75 9.74 8.87 -11.33
N ALA A 76 10.41 9.83 -10.68
CA ALA A 76 11.82 9.72 -10.31
C ALA A 76 12.05 9.33 -8.85
N GLY A 77 10.99 9.32 -7.98
CA GLY A 77 11.24 9.08 -6.57
C GLY A 77 10.06 9.22 -5.63
N ILE A 78 10.42 9.48 -4.39
CA ILE A 78 9.53 9.71 -3.26
C ILE A 78 9.88 11.06 -2.66
N ALA A 79 8.91 11.94 -2.51
CA ALA A 79 9.07 13.24 -1.88
C ALA A 79 8.25 13.33 -0.59
N VAL A 80 8.76 14.14 0.34
CA VAL A 80 8.17 14.34 1.67
C VAL A 80 7.89 15.82 1.88
N LEU A 81 6.69 16.11 2.38
CA LEU A 81 6.25 17.46 2.76
C LEU A 81 5.96 17.51 4.26
N ASP A 82 6.18 18.64 4.87
CA ASP A 82 5.54 18.98 6.13
C ASP A 82 4.02 19.14 5.92
N ALA A 83 3.21 18.40 6.67
CA ALA A 83 1.76 18.36 6.45
C ALA A 83 1.05 19.69 6.82
N ALA A 84 1.63 20.51 7.70
CA ALA A 84 1.05 21.78 8.12
C ALA A 84 1.41 22.93 7.17
N SER A 85 2.68 22.99 6.75
CA SER A 85 3.17 24.06 5.85
C SER A 85 3.02 23.70 4.37
N LEU A 86 2.94 22.41 4.01
CA LEU A 86 3.03 21.85 2.67
C LEU A 86 4.38 22.15 1.98
N GLU A 87 5.38 22.55 2.74
CA GLU A 87 6.73 22.79 2.24
C GLU A 87 7.49 21.49 2.07
N SER A 88 8.38 21.44 1.09
CA SER A 88 9.25 20.27 0.84
C SER A 88 10.21 20.07 2.00
N VAL A 89 10.27 18.83 2.50
CA VAL A 89 11.24 18.41 3.53
C VAL A 89 12.45 17.72 2.89
N GLY A 90 12.23 16.96 1.83
CA GLY A 90 13.26 16.23 1.13
C GLY A 90 12.69 15.20 0.15
N SER A 91 13.57 14.56 -0.58
CA SER A 91 13.21 13.52 -1.55
C SER A 91 14.27 12.42 -1.62
N VAL A 92 13.85 11.23 -2.07
CA VAL A 92 14.73 10.08 -2.30
C VAL A 92 14.46 9.55 -3.71
N GLU A 93 15.53 9.29 -4.45
CA GLU A 93 15.43 8.70 -5.79
C GLU A 93 14.93 7.25 -5.73
N MET A 94 13.87 6.97 -6.44
CA MET A 94 13.31 5.64 -6.63
C MET A 94 12.41 5.65 -7.88
N SER A 95 12.95 5.29 -9.01
CA SER A 95 12.25 5.32 -10.28
C SER A 95 11.15 4.25 -10.38
N GLY A 96 10.18 4.51 -11.26
CA GLY A 96 9.08 3.60 -11.57
C GLY A 96 7.84 3.79 -10.71
N PHE A 97 6.84 2.97 -10.97
CA PHE A 97 5.59 2.98 -10.20
C PHE A 97 5.79 2.23 -8.88
N ASN A 98 5.60 2.92 -7.76
CA ASN A 98 5.72 2.40 -6.41
C ASN A 98 4.46 2.74 -5.62
N ARG A 99 3.91 1.78 -4.88
CA ARG A 99 2.75 2.02 -4.01
C ARG A 99 3.20 2.39 -2.60
N LEU A 100 2.45 3.29 -1.98
CA LEU A 100 2.70 3.73 -0.61
C LEU A 100 1.63 3.19 0.33
N ASN A 101 2.07 2.67 1.47
CA ASN A 101 1.18 2.29 2.57
C ASN A 101 1.81 2.77 3.88
N PRO A 102 1.06 3.38 4.81
CA PRO A 102 1.60 3.69 6.13
C PRO A 102 2.08 2.39 6.79
N ALA A 103 3.15 2.45 7.56
CA ALA A 103 3.61 1.28 8.31
C ALA A 103 2.86 1.10 9.64
N GLY A 104 2.14 2.13 10.09
CA GLY A 104 1.27 2.11 11.27
C GLY A 104 1.92 2.60 12.55
N ASP A 105 3.22 2.83 12.56
CA ASP A 105 3.98 3.31 13.72
C ASP A 105 4.09 4.85 13.82
N GLY A 106 3.46 5.57 12.89
CA GLY A 106 3.46 7.03 12.84
C GLY A 106 4.73 7.67 12.25
N ARG A 107 5.74 6.88 11.88
CA ARG A 107 7.04 7.33 11.34
C ARG A 107 7.34 6.77 9.95
N HIS A 108 7.08 5.48 9.75
CA HIS A 108 7.52 4.77 8.55
C HIS A 108 6.39 4.56 7.53
N VAL A 109 6.82 4.36 6.29
CA VAL A 109 5.95 4.04 5.15
C VAL A 109 6.51 2.81 4.44
N PHE A 110 5.66 1.85 4.11
CA PHE A 110 6.01 0.79 3.18
C PHE A 110 5.90 1.27 1.75
N VAL A 111 6.97 1.06 1.01
CA VAL A 111 7.05 1.26 -0.44
C VAL A 111 6.99 -0.12 -1.08
N SER A 112 5.82 -0.48 -1.63
CA SER A 112 5.66 -1.75 -2.32
C SER A 112 6.21 -1.63 -3.74
N THR A 113 7.26 -2.39 -4.00
CA THR A 113 7.86 -2.61 -5.32
C THR A 113 7.46 -3.99 -5.83
N GLY A 114 7.83 -4.37 -7.05
CA GLY A 114 7.48 -5.70 -7.58
C GLY A 114 8.13 -6.86 -6.81
N ASP A 115 9.23 -6.61 -6.12
CA ASP A 115 10.11 -7.61 -5.47
C ASP A 115 10.17 -7.51 -3.94
N ALA A 116 9.63 -6.44 -3.34
CA ALA A 116 9.72 -6.24 -1.89
C ALA A 116 8.72 -5.22 -1.34
N PHE A 117 8.49 -5.28 -0.04
CA PHE A 117 7.97 -4.18 0.78
C PHE A 117 9.16 -3.49 1.44
N ARG A 118 9.57 -2.35 0.89
CA ARG A 118 10.72 -1.58 1.37
C ARG A 118 10.29 -0.59 2.43
N LEU A 119 11.07 -0.43 3.48
CA LEU A 119 10.73 0.47 4.56
C LEU A 119 11.40 1.84 4.35
N PHE A 120 10.58 2.87 4.32
CA PHE A 120 10.96 4.27 4.16
C PHE A 120 10.72 5.01 5.48
N ASP A 121 11.71 5.73 5.98
CA ASP A 121 11.61 6.63 7.13
C ASP A 121 11.23 8.02 6.63
N ALA A 122 10.05 8.49 6.99
CA ALA A 122 9.61 9.83 6.66
C ALA A 122 10.32 10.92 7.48
N GLY A 123 11.10 10.54 8.49
CA GLY A 123 11.99 11.40 9.26
C GLY A 123 11.27 12.25 10.32
N ALA A 124 10.12 11.84 10.82
CA ALA A 124 9.47 12.49 11.95
C ALA A 124 8.85 11.44 12.87
N TRP A 125 9.02 11.59 14.20
CA TRP A 125 8.47 10.66 15.18
C TRP A 125 8.33 11.28 16.56
N THR A 126 7.52 10.64 17.39
CA THR A 126 7.28 10.99 18.79
C THR A 126 7.69 9.85 19.70
N GLU A 127 8.47 10.14 20.74
CA GLU A 127 8.89 9.20 21.78
C GLU A 127 8.19 9.54 23.10
N PRO A 128 7.35 8.64 23.62
CA PRO A 128 6.76 8.81 24.95
C PRO A 128 7.84 8.75 26.05
N HIS A 129 7.82 9.67 26.99
CA HIS A 129 8.75 9.71 28.13
C HIS A 129 8.03 10.09 29.43
N GLY A 130 7.67 9.11 30.23
CA GLY A 130 6.96 9.31 31.48
C GLY A 130 5.57 9.95 31.25
N ASP A 131 5.40 11.19 31.69
CA ASP A 131 4.17 11.97 31.58
C ASP A 131 4.14 12.95 30.40
N HIS A 132 5.19 12.95 29.56
CA HIS A 132 5.32 13.78 28.37
C HIS A 132 5.90 13.01 27.19
N SER A 133 6.10 13.70 26.07
CA SER A 133 6.69 13.12 24.87
C SER A 133 7.74 14.06 24.29
N HIS A 134 8.75 13.49 23.67
CA HIS A 134 9.72 14.18 22.85
C HIS A 134 9.39 13.97 21.38
N HIS A 135 9.58 14.99 20.57
CA HIS A 135 9.29 14.95 19.14
C HIS A 135 10.60 15.20 18.38
N TYR A 136 10.86 14.41 17.36
CA TYR A 136 12.11 14.48 16.60
C TYR A 136 11.83 14.60 15.12
N VAL A 137 12.74 15.28 14.42
CA VAL A 137 12.77 15.39 12.97
C VAL A 137 14.18 15.13 12.45
N THR A 138 14.26 14.52 11.27
CA THR A 138 15.48 14.30 10.48
C THR A 138 15.14 14.30 9.00
N ASP A 139 16.15 14.19 8.14
CA ASP A 139 15.93 14.02 6.72
C ASP A 139 15.24 12.67 6.42
N PRO A 140 14.30 12.63 5.43
CA PRO A 140 13.70 11.38 5.02
C PRO A 140 14.71 10.47 4.30
N LYS A 141 14.59 9.16 4.49
CA LYS A 141 15.51 8.20 3.86
C LYS A 141 14.92 6.79 3.70
N MET A 142 15.50 6.01 2.78
CA MET A 142 15.32 4.56 2.80
C MET A 142 16.09 3.98 3.98
N THR A 143 15.44 3.10 4.75
CA THR A 143 16.09 2.46 5.92
C THR A 143 17.08 1.36 5.52
N GLY A 144 17.03 0.89 4.27
CA GLY A 144 17.73 -0.31 3.83
C GLY A 144 17.05 -1.61 4.21
N LEU A 145 16.00 -1.59 5.03
CA LEU A 145 15.22 -2.77 5.38
C LEU A 145 14.12 -3.05 4.35
N ALA A 146 13.96 -4.32 4.00
CA ALA A 146 12.94 -4.77 3.07
C ALA A 146 12.47 -6.19 3.42
N PHE A 147 11.16 -6.41 3.33
CA PHE A 147 10.59 -7.76 3.31
C PHE A 147 10.52 -8.23 1.86
N GLU A 148 11.26 -9.27 1.54
CA GLU A 148 11.33 -9.83 0.20
C GLU A 148 9.97 -10.43 -0.21
N ALA A 149 9.54 -10.10 -1.41
CA ALA A 149 8.28 -10.54 -1.97
C ALA A 149 8.40 -10.92 -3.44
N SER A 150 7.53 -11.80 -3.91
CA SER A 150 7.24 -11.99 -5.33
C SER A 150 5.88 -11.35 -5.60
N LYS A 151 5.86 -10.19 -6.24
CA LYS A 151 4.67 -9.33 -6.38
C LYS A 151 4.14 -8.86 -5.00
N ALA A 152 4.81 -7.89 -4.39
CA ALA A 152 4.36 -7.25 -3.15
C ALA A 152 2.92 -6.72 -3.31
N GLY A 153 1.99 -7.29 -2.57
CA GLY A 153 0.56 -7.02 -2.64
C GLY A 153 0.09 -6.00 -1.60
N HIS A 154 -0.69 -6.45 -0.64
CA HIS A 154 -1.32 -5.59 0.37
C HIS A 154 -0.47 -5.44 1.64
N VAL A 155 -0.56 -4.26 2.26
CA VAL A 155 -0.12 -3.95 3.62
C VAL A 155 -1.35 -3.59 4.43
N VAL A 156 -1.64 -4.33 5.47
CA VAL A 156 -2.83 -4.14 6.31
C VAL A 156 -2.42 -3.85 7.75
N LEU A 157 -3.04 -2.83 8.33
CA LEU A 157 -2.79 -2.37 9.70
C LEU A 157 -4.03 -2.62 10.55
N HIS A 158 -3.88 -3.36 11.65
CA HIS A 158 -4.96 -3.56 12.61
C HIS A 158 -4.42 -4.02 13.96
N ALA A 159 -4.96 -3.51 15.08
CA ALA A 159 -4.70 -3.97 16.46
C ALA A 159 -3.20 -4.15 16.80
N ASP A 160 -2.36 -3.13 16.52
CA ASP A 160 -0.90 -3.17 16.67
C ASP A 160 -0.23 -4.29 15.85
N LYS A 161 -0.86 -4.66 14.72
CA LYS A 161 -0.30 -5.60 13.76
C LYS A 161 -0.15 -4.97 12.39
N THR A 162 0.96 -5.25 11.77
CA THR A 162 1.19 -5.00 10.34
C THR A 162 1.28 -6.35 9.65
N VAL A 163 0.46 -6.52 8.62
CA VAL A 163 0.36 -7.75 7.84
C VAL A 163 0.72 -7.46 6.39
N LEU A 164 1.68 -8.18 5.86
CA LEU A 164 2.14 -8.09 4.47
C LEU A 164 1.65 -9.32 3.70
N PHE A 165 0.96 -9.12 2.59
CA PHE A 165 0.51 -10.20 1.71
C PHE A 165 1.34 -10.21 0.42
N ASN A 166 1.99 -11.34 0.15
CA ASN A 166 2.82 -11.56 -1.03
C ASN A 166 2.02 -12.34 -2.08
N ASP A 167 1.56 -11.64 -3.12
CA ASP A 167 0.67 -12.20 -4.14
C ASP A 167 1.27 -13.35 -4.93
N GLY A 168 2.57 -13.28 -5.22
CA GLY A 168 3.25 -14.27 -6.06
C GLY A 168 3.59 -15.58 -5.34
N SER A 169 3.46 -15.63 -4.01
CA SER A 169 3.74 -16.84 -3.22
C SER A 169 2.63 -17.22 -2.25
N GLY A 170 1.65 -16.35 -2.03
CA GLY A 170 0.65 -16.52 -0.98
C GLY A 170 1.21 -16.41 0.43
N LYS A 171 2.46 -15.92 0.59
CA LYS A 171 3.09 -15.71 1.90
C LYS A 171 2.45 -14.51 2.59
N VAL A 172 2.03 -14.71 3.84
CA VAL A 172 1.55 -13.70 4.77
C VAL A 172 2.57 -13.55 5.88
N GLU A 173 3.11 -12.36 6.08
CA GLU A 173 4.02 -12.04 7.17
C GLU A 173 3.35 -11.04 8.09
N SER A 174 3.19 -11.38 9.37
CA SER A 174 2.66 -10.45 10.37
C SER A 174 3.68 -10.19 11.48
N PHE A 175 3.67 -8.98 12.00
CA PHE A 175 4.53 -8.57 13.11
C PHE A 175 3.85 -7.46 13.92
N LYS A 176 4.37 -7.18 15.12
CA LYS A 176 3.90 -6.04 15.91
C LYS A 176 4.37 -4.74 15.28
N THR A 177 3.44 -3.86 14.95
CA THR A 177 3.72 -2.52 14.41
C THR A 177 4.63 -1.73 15.34
N SER A 178 4.39 -1.80 16.64
CA SER A 178 5.20 -1.15 17.68
C SER A 178 6.65 -1.66 17.78
N ALA A 179 7.00 -2.75 17.10
CA ALA A 179 8.38 -3.25 17.04
C ALA A 179 9.23 -2.61 15.91
N LEU A 180 8.61 -1.88 14.98
CA LEU A 180 9.32 -1.29 13.83
C LEU A 180 10.40 -0.29 14.20
N PRO A 181 10.18 0.70 15.11
CA PRO A 181 11.21 1.68 15.42
C PRO A 181 12.52 1.02 15.92
N ALA A 182 12.42 0.11 16.89
CA ALA A 182 13.60 -0.60 17.41
C ALA A 182 14.27 -1.48 16.34
N ALA A 183 13.47 -2.12 15.47
CA ALA A 183 13.98 -2.93 14.37
C ALA A 183 14.81 -2.10 13.37
N VAL A 184 14.37 -0.87 13.08
CA VAL A 184 15.09 0.06 12.21
C VAL A 184 16.40 0.51 12.87
N GLU A 185 16.41 0.84 14.17
CA GLU A 185 17.61 1.19 14.92
C GLU A 185 18.64 0.06 14.94
N ASP A 186 18.17 -1.18 15.11
CA ASP A 186 19.02 -2.39 15.09
C ASP A 186 19.48 -2.78 13.67
N GLY A 187 18.94 -2.16 12.63
CA GLY A 187 19.20 -2.52 11.23
C GLY A 187 18.73 -3.92 10.86
N LYS A 188 17.67 -4.42 11.48
CA LYS A 188 17.12 -5.77 11.30
C LYS A 188 15.60 -5.74 11.21
N LEU A 189 15.03 -6.63 10.40
CA LEU A 189 13.57 -6.79 10.36
C LEU A 189 13.02 -7.26 11.72
N PRO A 190 11.81 -6.83 12.11
CA PRO A 190 11.15 -7.34 13.29
C PRO A 190 10.88 -8.84 13.15
N ALA A 191 10.72 -9.53 14.28
CA ALA A 191 10.32 -10.95 14.28
C ALA A 191 8.91 -11.09 13.67
N THR A 192 8.77 -11.91 12.64
CA THR A 192 7.51 -12.16 11.94
C THR A 192 6.89 -13.49 12.32
N ASP A 193 5.57 -13.55 12.28
CA ASP A 193 4.80 -14.78 12.13
C ASP A 193 4.49 -14.96 10.64
N THR A 194 4.75 -16.16 10.08
CA THR A 194 4.61 -16.41 8.65
C THR A 194 3.61 -17.54 8.40
N TYR A 195 2.53 -17.21 7.70
CA TYR A 195 1.56 -18.16 7.17
C TYR A 195 1.65 -18.16 5.63
N VAL A 196 1.42 -19.31 4.99
CA VAL A 196 1.35 -19.42 3.54
C VAL A 196 -0.02 -19.96 3.16
N THR A 197 -0.74 -19.23 2.30
CA THR A 197 -2.02 -19.69 1.76
C THR A 197 -1.84 -20.94 0.92
N PRO A 198 -2.88 -21.80 0.77
CA PRO A 198 -2.77 -23.02 -0.03
C PRO A 198 -2.32 -22.79 -1.47
N GLU A 199 -2.75 -21.67 -2.07
CA GLU A 199 -2.36 -21.26 -3.42
C GLU A 199 -2.07 -19.76 -3.45
N ALA A 200 -1.10 -19.37 -4.29
CA ALA A 200 -0.74 -17.97 -4.50
C ALA A 200 -1.85 -17.24 -5.27
N HIS A 201 -2.17 -16.04 -4.84
CA HIS A 201 -3.18 -15.19 -5.47
C HIS A 201 -3.00 -13.72 -5.06
N HIS A 202 -3.62 -12.80 -5.77
CA HIS A 202 -3.74 -11.43 -5.33
C HIS A 202 -4.71 -11.37 -4.15
N GLY A 203 -4.19 -11.22 -2.95
CA GLY A 203 -4.94 -11.41 -1.72
C GLY A 203 -4.65 -10.39 -0.63
N VAL A 204 -5.37 -10.56 0.46
CA VAL A 204 -5.27 -9.72 1.65
C VAL A 204 -5.41 -10.60 2.89
N ALA A 205 -4.76 -10.20 3.97
CA ALA A 205 -4.90 -10.84 5.28
C ALA A 205 -4.99 -9.79 6.39
N VAL A 206 -5.76 -10.11 7.44
CA VAL A 206 -5.94 -9.25 8.63
C VAL A 206 -5.71 -10.09 9.87
N GLU A 207 -4.73 -9.74 10.69
CA GLU A 207 -4.56 -10.34 12.02
C GLU A 207 -5.40 -9.57 13.04
N LEU A 208 -6.30 -10.27 13.71
CA LEU A 208 -7.26 -9.71 14.66
C LEU A 208 -6.62 -9.52 16.05
N ALA A 209 -7.24 -8.72 16.89
CA ALA A 209 -6.76 -8.45 18.25
C ALA A 209 -6.63 -9.73 19.10
N ASP A 210 -7.49 -10.72 18.87
CA ASP A 210 -7.45 -12.02 19.54
C ASP A 210 -6.45 -13.01 18.93
N GLY A 211 -5.67 -12.58 17.93
CA GLY A 211 -4.64 -13.37 17.27
C GLY A 211 -5.14 -14.31 16.17
N LYS A 212 -6.44 -14.32 15.86
CA LYS A 212 -6.93 -15.00 14.65
C LYS A 212 -6.42 -14.30 13.40
N LEU A 213 -6.35 -15.05 12.28
CA LEU A 213 -5.92 -14.53 10.99
C LEU A 213 -7.02 -14.72 9.96
N LEU A 214 -7.60 -13.63 9.46
CA LEU A 214 -8.47 -13.66 8.31
C LEU A 214 -7.60 -13.62 7.05
N VAL A 215 -7.85 -14.51 6.09
CA VAL A 215 -7.14 -14.57 4.80
C VAL A 215 -8.15 -14.71 3.67
N THR A 216 -7.84 -14.11 2.53
CA THR A 216 -8.57 -14.35 1.29
C THR A 216 -8.27 -15.74 0.73
N LEU A 217 -9.23 -16.28 -0.04
CA LEU A 217 -9.15 -17.57 -0.71
C LEU A 217 -9.11 -17.35 -2.22
N GLY A 218 -8.24 -18.07 -2.91
CA GLY A 218 -8.10 -17.94 -4.37
C GLY A 218 -6.88 -18.64 -4.90
N ASN A 219 -6.69 -18.51 -6.20
CA ASN A 219 -5.52 -18.92 -6.96
C ASN A 219 -5.19 -17.87 -8.03
N GLU A 220 -4.28 -18.14 -8.95
CA GLU A 220 -3.91 -17.23 -10.03
C GLU A 220 -5.08 -16.85 -10.96
N GLU A 221 -6.08 -17.72 -11.12
CA GLU A 221 -7.20 -17.55 -12.06
C GLU A 221 -8.43 -16.93 -11.41
N SER A 222 -8.69 -17.25 -10.15
CA SER A 222 -9.91 -16.86 -9.46
C SER A 222 -9.72 -16.65 -7.97
N ARG A 223 -10.57 -15.79 -7.40
CA ARG A 223 -10.66 -15.53 -5.95
C ARG A 223 -12.08 -15.73 -5.50
N SER A 224 -12.29 -16.45 -4.40
CA SER A 224 -13.63 -16.99 -4.06
C SER A 224 -14.19 -16.52 -2.74
N GLY A 225 -13.37 -16.07 -1.79
CA GLY A 225 -13.88 -15.73 -0.47
C GLY A 225 -12.82 -15.53 0.58
N ILE A 226 -13.19 -15.80 1.83
CA ILE A 226 -12.30 -15.70 2.98
C ILE A 226 -12.39 -16.94 3.89
N ALA A 227 -11.28 -17.22 4.57
CA ALA A 227 -11.24 -18.08 5.74
C ALA A 227 -10.70 -17.30 6.95
N VAL A 228 -11.17 -17.65 8.13
CA VAL A 228 -10.61 -17.20 9.40
C VAL A 228 -9.95 -18.37 10.08
N LEU A 229 -8.68 -18.18 10.41
CA LEU A 229 -7.84 -19.19 11.04
C LEU A 229 -7.74 -18.92 12.54
N SER A 230 -7.55 -19.99 13.32
CA SER A 230 -7.37 -19.92 14.78
C SER A 230 -6.21 -19.00 15.17
N ALA A 231 -6.27 -18.45 16.37
CA ALA A 231 -5.09 -17.88 17.01
C ALA A 231 -3.99 -18.95 17.07
N GLY A 232 -2.74 -18.55 16.73
CA GLY A 232 -1.61 -19.47 16.65
C GLY A 232 -0.46 -18.85 15.89
N LYS A 233 0.44 -19.70 15.35
CA LYS A 233 1.57 -19.26 14.55
C LYS A 233 1.72 -20.10 13.28
N GLY A 234 2.08 -19.44 12.22
CA GLY A 234 2.42 -20.08 10.95
C GLY A 234 1.36 -21.07 10.48
N GLN A 235 1.81 -22.23 10.03
CA GLN A 235 0.95 -23.29 9.49
C GLN A 235 0.25 -24.15 10.57
N ASP A 236 0.52 -23.91 11.84
CA ASP A 236 -0.20 -24.59 12.96
C ASP A 236 -1.62 -24.01 13.16
N ARG A 237 -1.93 -22.89 12.49
CA ARG A 237 -3.27 -22.31 12.49
C ARG A 237 -4.26 -23.26 11.81
N THR A 238 -5.43 -23.42 12.39
CA THR A 238 -6.52 -24.25 11.84
C THR A 238 -7.69 -23.37 11.42
N GLU A 239 -8.40 -23.78 10.38
CA GLU A 239 -9.57 -23.05 9.93
C GLU A 239 -10.70 -23.11 10.97
N VAL A 240 -11.27 -21.94 11.28
CA VAL A 240 -12.41 -21.79 12.22
C VAL A 240 -13.71 -21.63 11.45
N VAL A 241 -13.71 -20.77 10.43
CA VAL A 241 -14.89 -20.50 9.60
C VAL A 241 -14.43 -20.02 8.23
N ARG A 242 -15.19 -20.35 7.19
CA ARG A 242 -14.98 -19.85 5.82
C ARG A 242 -16.30 -19.49 5.14
N ASN A 243 -16.20 -18.63 4.13
CA ASN A 243 -17.28 -18.35 3.19
C ASN A 243 -16.68 -18.08 1.80
N GLU A 244 -17.12 -18.84 0.80
CA GLU A 244 -16.66 -18.74 -0.59
C GLU A 244 -17.69 -18.07 -1.52
N ASP A 245 -18.77 -17.51 -0.99
CA ASP A 245 -19.71 -16.69 -1.78
C ASP A 245 -19.21 -15.24 -1.92
N CYS A 246 -18.00 -15.09 -2.48
CA CYS A 246 -17.38 -13.78 -2.73
C CYS A 246 -16.50 -13.85 -3.98
N PRO A 247 -17.09 -14.03 -5.18
CA PRO A 247 -16.32 -14.05 -6.41
C PRO A 247 -15.52 -12.75 -6.57
N GLY A 248 -14.28 -12.88 -7.02
CA GLY A 248 -13.39 -11.75 -7.24
C GLY A 248 -13.05 -10.98 -5.95
N VAL A 249 -12.98 -11.65 -4.77
CA VAL A 249 -12.69 -11.00 -3.49
C VAL A 249 -11.50 -10.05 -3.60
N HIS A 250 -11.65 -8.82 -3.07
CA HIS A 250 -10.64 -7.77 -3.22
C HIS A 250 -10.85 -6.67 -2.18
N GLY A 251 -9.74 -6.19 -1.64
CA GLY A 251 -9.71 -5.14 -0.65
C GLY A 251 -10.27 -5.59 0.70
N GLU A 252 -9.97 -4.83 1.71
CA GLU A 252 -10.45 -5.00 3.08
C GLU A 252 -10.68 -3.64 3.74
N ALA A 253 -11.42 -3.66 4.82
CA ALA A 253 -11.49 -2.54 5.76
C ALA A 253 -11.99 -3.04 7.11
N VAL A 254 -11.67 -2.29 8.17
CA VAL A 254 -12.15 -2.55 9.52
C VAL A 254 -13.06 -1.42 9.97
N ALA A 255 -14.24 -1.78 10.51
CA ALA A 255 -15.19 -0.86 11.11
C ALA A 255 -15.18 -0.96 12.64
N ALA A 256 -15.92 -0.08 13.29
CA ALA A 256 -16.11 -0.08 14.73
C ALA A 256 -16.54 -1.46 15.25
N GLY A 257 -15.96 -1.88 16.38
CA GLY A 257 -16.21 -3.19 16.99
C GLY A 257 -15.54 -4.35 16.27
N GLU A 258 -14.39 -4.08 15.63
CA GLU A 258 -13.54 -5.07 14.94
C GLU A 258 -14.29 -5.86 13.86
N ALA A 259 -15.23 -5.22 13.17
CA ALA A 259 -15.89 -5.83 12.02
C ALA A 259 -14.99 -5.70 10.78
N VAL A 260 -14.41 -6.82 10.34
CA VAL A 260 -13.57 -6.88 9.14
C VAL A 260 -14.44 -7.19 7.93
N VAL A 261 -14.26 -6.41 6.86
CA VAL A 261 -15.00 -6.63 5.62
C VAL A 261 -14.07 -6.90 4.45
N VAL A 262 -14.57 -7.63 3.45
CA VAL A 262 -13.94 -7.77 2.13
C VAL A 262 -14.98 -7.59 1.04
N GLY A 263 -14.58 -6.94 -0.05
CA GLY A 263 -15.46 -6.72 -1.20
C GLY A 263 -15.52 -7.92 -2.15
N CYS A 264 -16.63 -8.07 -2.85
CA CYS A 264 -16.90 -9.13 -3.82
C CYS A 264 -17.45 -8.53 -5.12
N GLU A 265 -17.56 -9.32 -6.19
CA GLU A 265 -18.29 -8.94 -7.41
C GLU A 265 -19.82 -8.93 -7.22
N ASN A 266 -20.32 -9.52 -6.14
CA ASN A 266 -21.75 -9.69 -5.83
C ASN A 266 -22.13 -9.18 -4.43
N GLY A 267 -21.36 -8.22 -3.89
CA GLY A 267 -21.61 -7.63 -2.58
C GLY A 267 -20.39 -7.62 -1.67
N MET A 268 -20.55 -7.96 -0.39
CA MET A 268 -19.51 -7.89 0.64
C MET A 268 -19.63 -9.04 1.63
N LEU A 269 -18.53 -9.55 2.16
CA LEU A 269 -18.51 -10.40 3.35
C LEU A 269 -18.08 -9.57 4.55
N ILE A 270 -18.75 -9.78 5.68
CA ILE A 270 -18.46 -9.18 6.99
C ILE A 270 -18.08 -10.30 7.94
N TYR A 271 -16.87 -10.28 8.48
CA TYR A 271 -16.49 -11.09 9.62
C TYR A 271 -16.62 -10.30 10.90
N LYS A 272 -17.41 -10.78 11.83
CA LYS A 272 -17.63 -10.18 13.13
C LYS A 272 -18.05 -11.23 14.15
N ASP A 273 -17.57 -11.15 15.38
CA ASP A 273 -17.96 -12.00 16.51
C ASP A 273 -17.92 -13.53 16.19
N GLY A 274 -16.94 -13.96 15.38
CA GLY A 274 -16.73 -15.35 15.01
C GLY A 274 -17.59 -15.85 13.84
N ALA A 275 -18.40 -15.01 13.22
CA ALA A 275 -19.26 -15.37 12.10
C ALA A 275 -18.96 -14.56 10.83
N ILE A 276 -19.16 -15.17 9.65
CA ILE A 276 -19.08 -14.48 8.36
C ILE A 276 -20.49 -14.29 7.83
N THR A 277 -20.88 -13.04 7.60
CA THR A 277 -22.19 -12.67 7.05
C THR A 277 -22.03 -12.12 5.64
N LYS A 278 -22.86 -12.58 4.69
CA LYS A 278 -22.92 -12.02 3.35
C LYS A 278 -23.90 -10.86 3.29
N VAL A 279 -23.46 -9.73 2.73
CA VAL A 279 -24.32 -8.63 2.29
C VAL A 279 -24.36 -8.67 0.78
N ALA A 280 -25.47 -9.11 0.21
CA ALA A 280 -25.61 -9.23 -1.23
C ALA A 280 -25.79 -7.84 -1.87
N SER A 281 -25.19 -7.66 -3.05
CA SER A 281 -25.45 -6.52 -3.92
C SER A 281 -26.88 -6.60 -4.48
N PRO A 282 -27.59 -5.46 -4.64
CA PRO A 282 -28.87 -5.44 -5.34
C PRO A 282 -28.76 -5.70 -6.85
N ASP A 283 -27.60 -5.46 -7.45
CA ASP A 283 -27.29 -5.74 -8.86
C ASP A 283 -26.57 -7.10 -8.99
N ALA A 284 -26.84 -7.86 -10.05
CA ALA A 284 -26.21 -9.16 -10.29
C ALA A 284 -24.68 -9.07 -10.37
N TYR A 285 -24.15 -7.98 -10.93
CA TYR A 285 -22.78 -7.53 -10.78
C TYR A 285 -22.79 -6.20 -10.04
N GLY A 286 -22.43 -6.22 -8.79
CA GLY A 286 -22.32 -5.06 -7.92
C GLY A 286 -21.01 -5.17 -7.18
N ARG A 287 -19.91 -4.90 -7.91
CA ARG A 287 -18.54 -5.08 -7.42
C ARG A 287 -18.15 -3.99 -6.43
N LEU A 288 -17.65 -4.44 -5.29
CA LEU A 288 -16.95 -3.64 -4.32
C LEU A 288 -15.47 -4.06 -4.34
N GLY A 289 -14.60 -3.18 -4.81
CA GLY A 289 -13.17 -3.48 -4.95
C GLY A 289 -12.28 -2.65 -4.04
N ASN A 290 -12.79 -1.51 -3.54
CA ASN A 290 -12.07 -0.63 -2.62
C ASN A 290 -12.99 -0.22 -1.48
N GLN A 291 -12.48 -0.29 -0.26
CA GLN A 291 -13.21 0.02 0.95
C GLN A 291 -12.41 0.98 1.82
N ALA A 292 -13.13 1.84 2.54
CA ALA A 292 -12.57 2.68 3.58
C ALA A 292 -13.35 2.48 4.89
N GLY A 293 -12.64 2.01 5.91
CA GLY A 293 -13.15 1.77 7.25
C GLY A 293 -12.90 2.92 8.20
N SER A 294 -13.52 2.87 9.36
CA SER A 294 -13.26 3.79 10.47
C SER A 294 -13.66 3.11 11.80
N GLU A 295 -12.80 3.18 12.78
CA GLU A 295 -13.12 2.74 14.15
C GLU A 295 -14.20 3.59 14.84
N LYS A 296 -14.55 4.75 14.26
CA LYS A 296 -15.61 5.66 14.75
C LYS A 296 -16.98 5.35 14.17
N SER A 297 -17.08 4.43 13.19
CA SER A 297 -18.34 4.14 12.49
C SER A 297 -18.51 2.65 12.25
N PRO A 298 -19.70 2.09 12.47
CA PRO A 298 -20.00 0.72 12.06
C PRO A 298 -20.24 0.58 10.55
N VAL A 299 -20.20 1.69 9.79
CA VAL A 299 -20.47 1.71 8.36
C VAL A 299 -19.16 1.77 7.58
N ILE A 300 -19.00 0.87 6.64
CA ILE A 300 -17.93 0.85 5.65
C ILE A 300 -18.37 1.67 4.43
N LEU A 301 -17.48 2.55 3.97
CA LEU A 301 -17.58 3.16 2.65
C LEU A 301 -16.94 2.22 1.61
N GLY A 302 -17.68 1.83 0.60
CA GLY A 302 -17.16 1.04 -0.53
C GLY A 302 -17.43 1.71 -1.87
N ASP A 303 -16.61 1.42 -2.86
CA ASP A 303 -16.97 1.69 -4.25
C ASP A 303 -18.14 0.79 -4.67
N TYR A 304 -18.77 1.11 -5.82
CA TYR A 304 -19.87 0.32 -6.33
C TYR A 304 -19.94 0.35 -7.87
N LYS A 305 -19.53 -0.74 -8.49
CA LYS A 305 -19.37 -0.86 -9.94
C LYS A 305 -20.37 -1.87 -10.50
N VAL A 306 -21.06 -1.51 -11.57
CA VAL A 306 -22.16 -2.33 -12.15
C VAL A 306 -21.89 -2.77 -13.59
N ASP A 307 -20.84 -2.29 -14.21
CA ASP A 307 -20.46 -2.68 -15.57
C ASP A 307 -19.08 -3.39 -15.55
N LYS A 308 -19.13 -4.71 -15.67
CA LYS A 308 -17.92 -5.55 -15.72
C LYS A 308 -17.06 -5.31 -16.96
N ALA A 309 -17.64 -4.77 -18.04
CA ALA A 309 -16.94 -4.54 -19.29
C ALA A 309 -16.31 -3.14 -19.40
N ALA A 310 -16.72 -2.21 -18.54
CA ALA A 310 -16.21 -0.83 -18.56
C ALA A 310 -14.69 -0.76 -18.29
N LYS A 311 -13.98 -0.06 -19.17
CA LYS A 311 -12.52 0.20 -19.04
C LYS A 311 -12.22 1.61 -19.57
N PRO A 312 -11.91 2.61 -18.74
CA PRO A 312 -11.90 2.53 -17.27
C PRO A 312 -13.31 2.44 -16.66
N GLU A 313 -13.39 1.88 -15.46
CA GLU A 313 -14.59 1.91 -14.65
C GLU A 313 -14.83 3.35 -14.16
N ARG A 314 -16.05 3.84 -14.29
CA ARG A 314 -16.45 5.19 -13.86
C ARG A 314 -17.73 5.10 -13.01
N PRO A 315 -17.66 4.52 -11.81
CA PRO A 315 -18.84 4.40 -10.95
C PRO A 315 -19.30 5.80 -10.49
N THR A 316 -20.63 5.98 -10.38
CA THR A 316 -21.24 7.21 -9.84
C THR A 316 -21.93 6.97 -8.51
N ARG A 317 -22.07 5.69 -8.12
CA ARG A 317 -22.64 5.31 -6.84
C ARG A 317 -21.54 4.75 -5.93
N ILE A 318 -21.66 5.06 -4.64
CA ILE A 318 -20.92 4.41 -3.56
C ILE A 318 -21.82 3.48 -2.79
N SER A 319 -21.25 2.57 -2.04
CA SER A 319 -21.93 1.73 -1.07
C SER A 319 -21.60 2.16 0.36
N LEU A 320 -22.62 2.20 1.21
CA LEU A 320 -22.51 2.34 2.66
C LEU A 320 -23.02 1.04 3.27
N VAL A 321 -22.10 0.23 3.82
CA VAL A 321 -22.43 -1.08 4.37
C VAL A 321 -22.35 -1.04 5.88
N ASN A 322 -23.48 -1.17 6.54
CA ASN A 322 -23.57 -1.20 8.00
C ASN A 322 -23.26 -2.60 8.51
N THR A 323 -22.14 -2.75 9.23
CA THR A 323 -21.64 -4.03 9.74
C THR A 323 -22.42 -4.58 10.94
N GLN A 324 -23.26 -3.77 11.59
CA GLN A 324 -24.10 -4.21 12.71
C GLN A 324 -25.43 -4.80 12.22
N THR A 325 -25.99 -4.23 11.17
CA THR A 325 -27.29 -4.67 10.62
C THR A 325 -27.15 -5.53 9.38
N ALA A 326 -25.94 -5.68 8.84
CA ALA A 326 -25.63 -6.36 7.58
C ALA A 326 -26.48 -5.83 6.40
N THR A 327 -26.63 -4.51 6.32
CA THR A 327 -27.40 -3.83 5.26
C THR A 327 -26.50 -2.95 4.40
N MET A 328 -26.83 -2.84 3.12
CA MET A 328 -26.17 -1.97 2.15
C MET A 328 -27.13 -0.88 1.69
N GLN A 329 -26.66 0.36 1.73
CA GLN A 329 -27.29 1.51 1.11
C GLN A 329 -26.41 2.00 -0.05
N LEU A 330 -27.00 2.26 -1.21
CA LEU A 330 -26.31 2.88 -2.32
C LEU A 330 -26.62 4.37 -2.36
N VAL A 331 -25.57 5.19 -2.58
CA VAL A 331 -25.68 6.65 -2.69
C VAL A 331 -25.14 7.07 -4.03
N ASP A 332 -25.96 7.74 -4.84
CA ASP A 332 -25.52 8.40 -6.07
C ASP A 332 -24.88 9.74 -5.70
N ILE A 333 -23.63 9.92 -6.08
CA ILE A 333 -22.88 11.14 -5.79
C ILE A 333 -22.91 12.15 -6.94
N GLY A 334 -23.61 11.85 -8.05
CA GLY A 334 -23.82 12.73 -9.19
C GLY A 334 -22.62 12.89 -10.12
N THR A 335 -21.53 12.19 -9.88
CA THR A 335 -20.29 12.23 -10.68
C THR A 335 -19.54 10.91 -10.51
N SER A 336 -18.59 10.63 -11.40
CA SER A 336 -17.72 9.47 -11.21
C SER A 336 -16.57 9.77 -10.21
N TYR A 337 -15.86 8.73 -9.82
CA TYR A 337 -14.71 8.80 -8.92
C TYR A 337 -13.73 7.64 -9.20
N SER A 338 -12.51 7.76 -8.71
CA SER A 338 -11.48 6.72 -8.85
C SER A 338 -11.36 5.86 -7.58
N PHE A 339 -10.56 4.80 -7.68
CA PHE A 339 -10.21 3.97 -6.51
C PHE A 339 -9.36 4.71 -5.45
N ARG A 340 -8.77 5.88 -5.78
CA ARG A 340 -8.01 6.74 -4.85
C ARG A 340 -8.85 7.87 -4.27
N SER A 341 -10.15 7.84 -4.48
CA SER A 341 -11.07 8.92 -4.11
C SER A 341 -11.78 8.72 -2.79
N LEU A 342 -11.63 7.55 -2.14
CA LEU A 342 -12.37 7.19 -0.93
C LEU A 342 -11.55 7.50 0.32
N GLY A 343 -12.17 8.09 1.33
CA GLY A 343 -11.55 8.39 2.62
C GLY A 343 -12.57 8.44 3.76
N ARG A 344 -12.09 8.60 4.99
CA ARG A 344 -12.94 8.73 6.17
C ARG A 344 -12.56 9.98 6.95
N GLY A 345 -13.57 10.72 7.35
CA GLY A 345 -13.40 11.88 8.22
C GLY A 345 -13.17 11.49 9.69
N PRO A 346 -12.80 12.47 10.55
CA PRO A 346 -12.37 12.22 11.92
C PRO A 346 -13.45 11.64 12.83
N SER A 347 -14.77 11.85 12.52
CA SER A 347 -15.89 11.27 13.25
C SER A 347 -16.48 10.05 12.55
N GLY A 348 -15.87 9.59 11.45
CA GLY A 348 -16.33 8.46 10.66
C GLY A 348 -17.19 8.86 9.45
N GLU A 349 -17.21 10.11 9.05
CA GLU A 349 -17.86 10.57 7.83
C GLU A 349 -17.29 9.83 6.61
N ALA A 350 -18.10 9.54 5.61
CA ALA A 350 -17.64 9.03 4.34
C ALA A 350 -17.22 10.22 3.44
N LEU A 351 -16.01 10.13 2.88
CA LEU A 351 -15.43 11.16 2.04
C LEU A 351 -15.19 10.62 0.63
N VAL A 352 -15.65 11.36 -0.39
CA VAL A 352 -15.48 10.94 -1.78
C VAL A 352 -15.06 12.13 -2.64
N LEU A 353 -13.91 12.03 -3.28
CA LEU A 353 -13.45 13.00 -4.28
C LEU A 353 -14.02 12.63 -5.65
N GLY A 354 -14.93 13.45 -6.16
CA GLY A 354 -15.53 13.25 -7.49
C GLY A 354 -14.61 13.69 -8.63
N THR A 355 -14.86 13.16 -9.82
CA THR A 355 -14.16 13.63 -11.06
C THR A 355 -14.57 15.03 -11.48
N ASP A 356 -15.62 15.59 -10.90
CA ASP A 356 -15.97 17.03 -11.00
C ASP A 356 -15.05 17.92 -10.14
N GLY A 357 -14.08 17.35 -9.44
CA GLY A 357 -13.11 18.05 -8.61
C GLY A 357 -13.58 18.42 -7.22
N SER A 358 -14.78 17.98 -6.82
CA SER A 358 -15.35 18.29 -5.50
C SER A 358 -15.23 17.13 -4.53
N LEU A 359 -14.83 17.42 -3.29
CA LEU A 359 -14.85 16.50 -2.16
C LEU A 359 -16.24 16.54 -1.50
N ARG A 360 -16.90 15.39 -1.44
CA ARG A 360 -18.18 15.20 -0.76
C ARG A 360 -17.96 14.66 0.63
N VAL A 361 -18.63 15.27 1.61
CA VAL A 361 -18.74 14.77 2.98
C VAL A 361 -20.13 14.16 3.12
N ILE A 362 -20.20 12.90 3.50
CA ILE A 362 -21.43 12.11 3.51
C ILE A 362 -21.62 11.54 4.91
N ASP A 363 -22.80 11.73 5.48
CA ASP A 363 -23.18 11.06 6.71
C ASP A 363 -23.33 9.55 6.46
N PRO A 364 -22.54 8.70 7.13
CA PRO A 364 -22.48 7.28 6.80
C PRO A 364 -23.75 6.49 7.18
N LEU A 365 -24.58 7.02 8.09
CA LEU A 365 -25.79 6.34 8.53
C LEU A 365 -26.99 6.67 7.64
N SER A 366 -27.13 7.94 7.25
CA SER A 366 -28.26 8.38 6.41
C SER A 366 -27.96 8.37 4.92
N GLY A 367 -26.67 8.38 4.53
CA GLY A 367 -26.25 8.54 3.14
C GLY A 367 -26.41 9.98 2.62
N ALA A 368 -26.76 10.96 3.48
CA ALA A 368 -26.92 12.34 3.07
C ALA A 368 -25.58 13.01 2.78
N ILE A 369 -25.44 13.66 1.62
CA ILE A 369 -24.30 14.54 1.32
C ILE A 369 -24.49 15.80 2.14
N THR A 370 -23.67 15.97 3.18
CA THR A 370 -23.75 17.08 4.13
C THR A 370 -22.93 18.30 3.68
N SER A 371 -21.91 18.08 2.85
CA SER A 371 -21.07 19.12 2.27
C SER A 371 -20.52 18.70 0.93
N THR A 372 -20.33 19.69 0.04
CA THR A 372 -19.63 19.53 -1.24
C THR A 372 -18.62 20.66 -1.36
N ILE A 373 -17.34 20.32 -1.37
CA ILE A 373 -16.23 21.26 -1.27
C ILE A 373 -15.46 21.23 -2.60
N PRO A 374 -15.48 22.28 -3.42
CA PRO A 374 -14.62 22.36 -4.61
C PRO A 374 -13.13 22.37 -4.18
N VAL A 375 -12.32 21.48 -4.77
CA VAL A 375 -10.90 21.32 -4.39
C VAL A 375 -9.96 21.43 -5.59
N VAL A 376 -10.21 20.68 -6.65
CA VAL A 376 -9.38 20.61 -7.87
C VAL A 376 -10.23 20.88 -9.10
N ALA A 377 -9.59 21.06 -10.25
CA ALA A 377 -10.32 21.13 -11.52
C ALA A 377 -11.00 19.78 -11.83
N ALA A 378 -12.05 19.81 -12.65
CA ALA A 378 -12.66 18.58 -13.16
C ALA A 378 -11.63 17.78 -13.98
N TRP A 379 -11.64 16.45 -13.84
CA TRP A 379 -10.66 15.56 -14.43
C TRP A 379 -11.28 14.27 -14.98
N GLU A 380 -10.54 13.52 -15.76
CA GLU A 380 -10.97 12.24 -16.30
C GLU A 380 -10.11 11.09 -15.76
N GLU A 381 -10.76 9.96 -15.45
CA GLU A 381 -10.07 8.74 -15.05
C GLU A 381 -9.26 8.14 -16.18
N SER A 382 -7.96 7.91 -15.97
CA SER A 382 -7.09 7.24 -16.93
C SER A 382 -7.44 5.77 -17.10
N ALA A 383 -7.26 5.27 -18.34
CA ALA A 383 -7.37 3.84 -18.62
C ALA A 383 -6.21 3.01 -18.03
N THR A 384 -5.08 3.63 -17.74
CA THR A 384 -3.91 3.01 -17.09
C THR A 384 -3.98 3.24 -15.59
N TRP A 385 -4.10 2.18 -14.82
CA TRP A 385 -4.31 2.31 -13.37
C TRP A 385 -3.10 2.87 -12.61
N GLN A 386 -1.89 2.76 -13.17
CA GLN A 386 -0.65 3.33 -12.62
C GLN A 386 -0.50 4.83 -12.85
N ASP A 387 -1.24 5.40 -13.82
CA ASP A 387 -1.10 6.82 -14.16
C ASP A 387 -1.46 7.72 -12.98
N PRO A 388 -0.81 8.89 -12.85
CA PRO A 388 -1.16 9.90 -11.87
C PRO A 388 -2.62 10.34 -12.00
N ARG A 389 -3.29 10.48 -10.86
CA ARG A 389 -4.67 11.01 -10.73
C ARG A 389 -4.83 11.72 -9.42
N PRO A 390 -5.84 12.59 -9.27
CA PRO A 390 -6.16 13.15 -7.97
C PRO A 390 -6.36 12.07 -6.91
N THR A 391 -5.59 12.17 -5.83
CA THR A 391 -5.57 11.19 -4.73
C THR A 391 -5.99 11.89 -3.45
N LEU A 392 -6.92 11.25 -2.73
CA LEU A 392 -7.40 11.70 -1.42
C LEU A 392 -6.67 10.95 -0.31
N PHE A 393 -6.07 11.68 0.61
CA PHE A 393 -5.53 11.18 1.88
C PHE A 393 -6.08 12.01 3.03
N VAL A 394 -6.43 11.38 4.16
CA VAL A 394 -7.02 12.07 5.30
C VAL A 394 -6.18 11.84 6.54
N GLN A 395 -5.81 12.93 7.23
CA GLN A 395 -5.10 12.88 8.49
C GLN A 395 -5.73 13.86 9.49
N GLY A 396 -6.24 13.32 10.58
CA GLY A 396 -7.00 14.10 11.55
C GLY A 396 -8.23 14.77 10.91
N SER A 397 -8.33 16.09 11.01
CA SER A 397 -9.42 16.90 10.45
C SER A 397 -9.09 17.50 9.07
N THR A 398 -7.99 17.12 8.48
CA THR A 398 -7.53 17.64 7.18
C THR A 398 -7.58 16.54 6.12
N ALA A 399 -8.24 16.83 5.01
CA ALA A 399 -8.13 16.02 3.80
C ALA A 399 -7.10 16.66 2.86
N PHE A 400 -6.15 15.87 2.40
CA PHE A 400 -5.15 16.27 1.41
C PHE A 400 -5.54 15.68 0.05
N VAL A 401 -5.52 16.54 -0.96
CA VAL A 401 -5.88 16.15 -2.33
C VAL A 401 -4.77 16.59 -3.28
N THR A 402 -4.21 15.65 -4.04
CA THR A 402 -3.25 15.97 -5.09
C THR A 402 -3.96 16.32 -6.39
N GLU A 403 -3.40 17.24 -7.16
CA GLU A 403 -3.83 17.62 -8.52
C GLU A 403 -2.64 17.43 -9.47
N PRO A 404 -2.47 16.23 -10.07
CA PRO A 404 -1.34 15.95 -10.95
C PRO A 404 -1.25 16.88 -12.18
N ALA A 405 -2.39 17.31 -12.72
CA ALA A 405 -2.43 18.16 -13.91
C ALA A 405 -1.72 19.51 -13.72
N THR A 406 -1.67 20.00 -12.48
CA THR A 406 -1.02 21.26 -12.10
C THR A 406 0.17 21.04 -11.17
N SER A 407 0.52 19.80 -10.86
CA SER A 407 1.52 19.45 -9.83
C SER A 407 1.26 20.18 -8.52
N THR A 408 0.03 20.15 -8.01
CA THR A 408 -0.39 20.88 -6.81
C THR A 408 -0.92 19.91 -5.77
N ILE A 409 -0.79 20.28 -4.49
CA ILE A 409 -1.47 19.63 -3.37
C ILE A 409 -2.34 20.66 -2.61
N HIS A 410 -3.51 20.22 -2.19
CA HIS A 410 -4.49 21.04 -1.46
C HIS A 410 -4.78 20.42 -0.10
N ALA A 411 -4.74 21.22 0.96
CA ALA A 411 -5.22 20.88 2.29
C ALA A 411 -6.64 21.43 2.48
N VAL A 412 -7.58 20.55 2.77
CA VAL A 412 -8.99 20.87 3.00
C VAL A 412 -9.29 20.75 4.49
N ASP A 413 -9.68 21.83 5.12
CA ASP A 413 -10.22 21.80 6.48
C ASP A 413 -11.65 21.25 6.43
N LEU A 414 -11.83 20.02 6.88
CA LEU A 414 -13.11 19.30 6.85
C LEU A 414 -14.16 19.96 7.74
N LYS A 415 -13.74 20.59 8.85
CA LYS A 415 -14.64 21.31 9.75
C LYS A 415 -15.12 22.63 9.17
N ALA A 416 -14.20 23.38 8.54
CA ALA A 416 -14.53 24.65 7.88
C ALA A 416 -15.17 24.45 6.50
N GLY A 417 -15.10 23.26 5.92
CA GLY A 417 -15.67 22.92 4.61
C GLY A 417 -15.02 23.68 3.45
N LYS A 418 -13.71 23.89 3.48
CA LYS A 418 -12.99 24.65 2.44
C LYS A 418 -11.52 24.25 2.33
N VAL A 419 -10.93 24.54 1.18
CA VAL A 419 -9.48 24.51 1.01
C VAL A 419 -8.86 25.58 1.93
N SER A 420 -7.99 25.16 2.82
CA SER A 420 -7.27 26.01 3.77
C SER A 420 -5.90 26.43 3.26
N LYS A 421 -5.26 25.56 2.45
CA LYS A 421 -3.93 25.79 1.90
C LYS A 421 -3.75 25.04 0.59
N SER A 422 -2.90 25.55 -0.28
CA SER A 422 -2.43 24.87 -1.49
C SER A 422 -0.95 25.16 -1.66
N ALA A 423 -0.22 24.20 -2.24
CA ALA A 423 1.19 24.35 -2.55
C ALA A 423 1.52 23.73 -3.90
N GLN A 424 2.41 24.38 -4.65
CA GLN A 424 3.02 23.84 -5.86
C GLN A 424 4.01 22.76 -5.48
N LEU A 425 3.93 21.59 -6.10
CA LEU A 425 4.88 20.49 -5.97
C LEU A 425 5.98 20.58 -7.03
N GLU A 426 7.16 20.11 -6.69
CA GLU A 426 8.28 20.04 -7.62
C GLU A 426 8.06 19.02 -8.74
N HIS A 427 7.33 17.93 -8.40
CA HIS A 427 7.07 16.81 -9.30
C HIS A 427 5.59 16.51 -9.41
N VAL A 428 5.18 15.85 -10.50
CA VAL A 428 3.81 15.35 -10.68
C VAL A 428 3.52 14.25 -9.66
N PRO A 429 2.58 14.47 -8.71
CA PRO A 429 2.29 13.47 -7.66
C PRO A 429 1.50 12.29 -8.21
N ASN A 430 1.77 11.08 -7.68
CA ASN A 430 1.02 9.87 -8.01
C ASN A 430 0.36 9.25 -6.78
N GLU A 431 1.07 8.44 -5.98
CA GLU A 431 0.54 7.92 -4.70
C GLU A 431 0.71 8.98 -3.60
N LEU A 432 -0.16 8.96 -2.60
CA LEU A 432 -0.10 9.86 -1.44
C LEU A 432 -0.44 9.10 -0.16
N THR A 433 0.36 9.28 0.85
CA THR A 433 0.11 8.83 2.23
C THR A 433 0.73 9.82 3.23
N GLY A 434 0.73 9.50 4.52
CA GLY A 434 1.37 10.35 5.53
C GLY A 434 1.65 9.61 6.83
N VAL A 435 2.41 10.27 7.69
CA VAL A 435 2.76 9.84 9.04
C VAL A 435 2.43 10.94 10.04
N THR A 436 2.19 10.54 11.28
CA THR A 436 1.77 11.49 12.34
C THR A 436 2.93 12.25 12.98
N GLY A 437 4.14 11.72 12.88
CA GLY A 437 5.35 12.33 13.45
C GLY A 437 5.50 12.11 14.95
#